data_04bbd1738cff7973eb0c5ae49cf3f10b
#
_entry.id   04bbd1738cff7973eb0c5ae49cf3f10b
#
_cell.length_a   1.000
_cell.length_b   1.000
_cell.length_c   1.000
_cell.angle_alpha   90.00
_cell.angle_beta   90.00
_cell.angle_gamma   90.00
#
_symmetry.space_group_name_H-M   'P 1'
#
loop_
_entity.id
_entity.type
_entity.pdbx_description
1 polymer ?
#
loop_
_entity_poly.entity_id
_entity_poly.type
_entity_poly.pdbx_seq_one_letter_code
_entity_poly.pdbx_strand_id
1 'polypeptide(L)'
;MLDQQHIDEFDRDGFLTVGNLLSAVEVAELGDALDQVLAKGPEGFAEGEPQPVSFRSLSGDEKHPVWQIVNIWEAMPAFEKLIYHPAIVEGISQLAGQQDLMVWHDQIQYKPAQYGGSTHWHQDAPLWPIIKPMTPVSAWIPFDDATEENGCMWMVP
;
A
#
# COMPACT_ATOMS: atom_id res chain seq x y z
N MET A 1 -10.94 0.95 -16.46
CA MET A 1 -10.43 -0.21 -17.23
C MET A 1 -9.13 0.18 -17.90
N LEU A 2 -8.12 -0.66 -17.78
CA LEU A 2 -6.88 -0.51 -18.52
C LEU A 2 -7.13 -0.92 -19.99
N ASP A 3 -6.49 -0.25 -20.93
CA ASP A 3 -6.47 -0.64 -22.33
C ASP A 3 -5.22 -1.46 -22.67
N GLN A 4 -5.11 -1.93 -23.89
CA GLN A 4 -3.99 -2.75 -24.33
C GLN A 4 -2.64 -2.01 -24.20
N GLN A 5 -2.63 -0.70 -24.40
CA GLN A 5 -1.41 0.10 -24.27
C GLN A 5 -0.86 0.08 -22.83
N HIS A 6 -1.75 0.17 -21.84
CA HIS A 6 -1.37 0.07 -20.43
C HIS A 6 -0.80 -1.31 -20.07
N ILE A 7 -1.38 -2.38 -20.62
CA ILE A 7 -0.88 -3.76 -20.41
C ILE A 7 0.50 -3.92 -21.04
N ASP A 8 0.67 -3.47 -22.29
CA ASP A 8 1.96 -3.53 -22.99
C ASP A 8 3.05 -2.71 -22.28
N GLU A 9 2.69 -1.56 -21.67
CA GLU A 9 3.59 -0.74 -20.87
C GLU A 9 4.01 -1.47 -19.60
N PHE A 10 3.07 -2.05 -18.87
CA PHE A 10 3.36 -2.84 -17.67
C PHE A 10 4.25 -4.05 -17.97
N ASP A 11 3.97 -4.79 -19.06
CA ASP A 11 4.75 -5.95 -19.47
C ASP A 11 6.19 -5.56 -19.88
N ARG A 12 6.36 -4.37 -20.47
CA ARG A 12 7.67 -3.86 -20.89
C ARG A 12 8.49 -3.32 -19.72
N ASP A 13 7.87 -2.53 -18.85
CA ASP A 13 8.58 -1.71 -17.86
C ASP A 13 8.51 -2.33 -16.45
N GLY A 14 7.57 -3.26 -16.20
CA GLY A 14 7.35 -3.88 -14.90
C GLY A 14 6.56 -3.02 -13.91
N PHE A 15 6.12 -1.85 -14.33
CA PHE A 15 5.24 -0.96 -13.58
C PHE A 15 4.35 -0.14 -14.52
N LEU A 16 3.29 0.41 -13.96
CA LEU A 16 2.35 1.26 -14.68
C LEU A 16 1.89 2.40 -13.76
N THR A 17 1.92 3.62 -14.26
CA THR A 17 1.30 4.77 -13.59
C THR A 17 -0.06 5.04 -14.19
N VAL A 18 -1.11 4.95 -13.37
CA VAL A 18 -2.47 5.27 -13.77
C VAL A 18 -2.95 6.54 -13.09
N GLY A 19 -3.96 7.17 -13.65
CA GLY A 19 -4.56 8.37 -13.05
C GLY A 19 -5.30 8.07 -11.75
N ASN A 20 -5.96 9.09 -11.21
CA ASN A 20 -6.67 9.01 -9.94
C ASN A 20 -7.76 7.95 -9.96
N LEU A 21 -7.57 6.87 -9.22
CA LEU A 21 -8.54 5.80 -9.05
C LEU A 21 -9.55 6.09 -7.94
N LEU A 22 -9.12 6.81 -6.91
CA LEU A 22 -9.94 7.16 -5.76
C LEU A 22 -10.46 8.58 -5.89
N SER A 23 -11.67 8.81 -5.43
CA SER A 23 -12.21 10.16 -5.25
C SER A 23 -11.59 10.84 -4.04
N ALA A 24 -11.67 12.17 -3.98
CA ALA A 24 -11.19 12.94 -2.84
C ALA A 24 -11.90 12.54 -1.52
N VAL A 25 -13.15 12.08 -1.59
CA VAL A 25 -13.90 11.60 -0.43
C VAL A 25 -13.31 10.28 0.08
N GLU A 26 -13.01 9.34 -0.80
CA GLU A 26 -12.40 8.06 -0.42
C GLU A 26 -11.00 8.27 0.16
N VAL A 27 -10.20 9.16 -0.42
CA VAL A 27 -8.88 9.51 0.14
C VAL A 27 -9.02 10.12 1.54
N ALA A 28 -9.99 11.02 1.76
CA ALA A 28 -10.22 11.60 3.07
C ALA A 28 -10.69 10.53 4.10
N GLU A 29 -11.59 9.63 3.71
CA GLU A 29 -12.03 8.52 4.59
C GLU A 29 -10.87 7.60 4.99
N LEU A 30 -9.96 7.30 4.07
CA LEU A 30 -8.77 6.49 4.33
C LEU A 30 -7.77 7.24 5.23
N GLY A 31 -7.58 8.54 5.01
CA GLY A 31 -6.76 9.39 5.87
C GLY A 31 -7.28 9.43 7.30
N ASP A 32 -8.58 9.70 7.49
CA ASP A 32 -9.22 9.71 8.81
C ASP A 32 -9.11 8.34 9.51
N ALA A 33 -9.24 7.24 8.76
CA ALA A 33 -9.08 5.90 9.30
C ALA A 33 -7.62 5.61 9.71
N LEU A 34 -6.65 6.07 8.92
CA LEU A 34 -5.23 5.96 9.26
C LEU A 34 -4.90 6.75 10.52
N ASP A 35 -5.39 7.99 10.63
CA ASP A 35 -5.18 8.84 11.81
C ASP A 35 -5.71 8.19 13.09
N GLN A 36 -6.85 7.49 13.03
CA GLN A 36 -7.38 6.73 14.16
C GLN A 36 -6.45 5.59 14.58
N VAL A 37 -5.87 4.86 13.63
CA VAL A 37 -4.92 3.79 13.91
C VAL A 37 -3.62 4.36 14.48
N LEU A 38 -3.10 5.44 13.90
CA LEU A 38 -1.88 6.11 14.39
C LEU A 38 -2.07 6.66 15.80
N ALA A 39 -3.24 7.22 16.11
CA ALA A 39 -3.56 7.72 17.45
C ALA A 39 -3.63 6.61 18.51
N LYS A 40 -4.05 5.40 18.13
CA LYS A 40 -4.00 4.23 19.04
C LYS A 40 -2.56 3.77 19.27
N GLY A 41 -1.73 3.82 18.25
CA GLY A 41 -0.40 3.24 18.29
C GLY A 41 -0.39 1.71 18.40
N PRO A 42 0.80 1.09 18.40
CA PRO A 42 0.93 -0.37 18.38
C PRO A 42 0.38 -1.08 19.62
N GLU A 43 0.30 -0.40 20.77
CA GLU A 43 -0.17 -0.96 22.05
C GLU A 43 -1.60 -0.52 22.41
N GLY A 44 -2.25 0.26 21.55
CA GLY A 44 -3.57 0.84 21.82
C GLY A 44 -4.77 -0.05 21.48
N PHE A 45 -4.54 -1.28 21.01
CA PHE A 45 -5.58 -2.25 20.68
C PHE A 45 -5.85 -3.17 21.89
N ALA A 46 -7.12 -3.31 22.26
CA ALA A 46 -7.51 -4.21 23.34
C ALA A 46 -7.43 -5.67 22.91
N GLU A 47 -7.33 -6.58 23.87
CA GLU A 47 -7.37 -8.02 23.60
C GLU A 47 -8.70 -8.41 22.91
N GLY A 48 -8.61 -9.07 21.76
CA GLY A 48 -9.76 -9.46 20.95
C GLY A 48 -10.35 -8.35 20.07
N GLU A 49 -9.80 -7.14 20.12
CA GLU A 49 -10.14 -6.08 19.17
C GLU A 49 -9.50 -6.37 17.79
N PRO A 50 -10.22 -6.11 16.66
CA PRO A 50 -9.60 -6.10 15.33
C PRO A 50 -8.39 -5.18 15.30
N GLN A 51 -7.25 -5.70 14.87
CA GLN A 51 -5.98 -4.98 14.88
C GLN A 51 -5.08 -5.40 13.71
N PRO A 52 -4.14 -4.54 13.28
CA PRO A 52 -3.15 -4.91 12.28
C PRO A 52 -2.31 -6.11 12.73
N VAL A 53 -1.89 -6.96 11.80
CA VAL A 53 -1.00 -8.09 12.09
C VAL A 53 0.37 -7.63 12.57
N SER A 54 0.84 -6.48 12.09
CA SER A 54 2.08 -5.85 12.56
C SER A 54 1.95 -4.33 12.50
N PHE A 55 2.37 -3.67 13.57
CA PHE A 55 2.43 -2.21 13.67
C PHE A 55 3.75 -1.84 14.35
N ARG A 56 4.75 -1.46 13.57
CA ARG A 56 6.11 -1.23 14.07
C ARG A 56 6.76 0.01 13.48
N SER A 57 7.67 0.63 14.23
CA SER A 57 8.54 1.67 13.70
C SER A 57 9.73 1.05 12.93
N LEU A 58 10.00 1.61 11.75
CA LEU A 58 11.21 1.30 10.97
C LEU A 58 12.36 2.24 11.28
N SER A 59 12.10 3.35 12.02
CA SER A 59 13.13 4.29 12.46
C SER A 59 13.58 3.95 13.89
N GLY A 60 14.82 4.31 14.21
CA GLY A 60 15.31 4.30 15.58
C GLY A 60 14.93 5.57 16.38
N ASP A 61 14.18 6.48 15.78
CA ASP A 61 13.73 7.72 16.41
C ASP A 61 12.32 7.56 16.98
N GLU A 62 12.23 7.47 18.31
CA GLU A 62 10.94 7.32 19.01
C GLU A 62 10.05 8.58 18.90
N LYS A 63 10.65 9.75 18.64
CA LYS A 63 9.89 11.02 18.51
C LYS A 63 9.27 11.19 17.13
N HIS A 64 9.91 10.60 16.12
CA HIS A 64 9.49 10.70 14.73
C HIS A 64 9.46 9.31 14.10
N PRO A 65 8.56 8.43 14.56
CA PRO A 65 8.52 7.06 14.08
C PRO A 65 8.09 7.00 12.61
N VAL A 66 8.79 6.18 11.84
CA VAL A 66 8.35 5.78 10.50
C VAL A 66 7.57 4.50 10.65
N TRP A 67 6.26 4.58 10.53
CA TRP A 67 5.40 3.43 10.79
C TRP A 67 5.25 2.52 9.56
N GLN A 68 5.43 1.23 9.79
CA GLN A 68 4.98 0.15 8.92
C GLN A 68 3.81 -0.55 9.60
N ILE A 69 2.65 -0.56 8.96
CA ILE A 69 1.44 -1.20 9.46
C ILE A 69 1.00 -2.23 8.43
N VAL A 70 1.01 -3.50 8.80
CA VAL A 70 0.69 -4.62 7.92
C VAL A 70 -0.70 -5.17 8.27
N ASN A 71 -1.49 -5.43 7.27
CA ASN A 71 -2.88 -5.86 7.37
C ASN A 71 -3.74 -4.88 8.17
N ILE A 72 -3.62 -3.59 7.85
CA ILE A 72 -4.48 -2.55 8.44
C ILE A 72 -5.96 -2.77 8.08
N TRP A 73 -6.25 -3.46 6.98
CA TRP A 73 -7.60 -3.82 6.56
C TRP A 73 -8.33 -4.67 7.61
N GLU A 74 -7.62 -5.45 8.41
CA GLU A 74 -8.19 -6.24 9.51
C GLU A 74 -8.65 -5.37 10.69
N ALA A 75 -8.07 -4.18 10.83
CA ALA A 75 -8.39 -3.24 11.89
C ALA A 75 -9.45 -2.20 11.50
N MET A 76 -9.52 -1.84 10.21
CA MET A 76 -10.30 -0.68 9.77
C MET A 76 -11.14 -0.99 8.51
N PRO A 77 -12.48 -0.88 8.60
CA PRO A 77 -13.37 -1.16 7.47
C PRO A 77 -13.12 -0.31 6.21
N ALA A 78 -12.55 0.89 6.34
CA ALA A 78 -12.19 1.72 5.19
C ALA A 78 -11.11 1.04 4.33
N PHE A 79 -10.11 0.43 4.97
CA PHE A 79 -9.05 -0.31 4.28
C PHE A 79 -9.55 -1.66 3.75
N GLU A 80 -10.48 -2.32 4.43
CA GLU A 80 -11.15 -3.50 3.88
C GLU A 80 -11.89 -3.16 2.57
N LYS A 81 -12.63 -2.05 2.53
CA LYS A 81 -13.26 -1.58 1.28
C LYS A 81 -12.25 -1.29 0.18
N LEU A 82 -11.07 -0.75 0.52
CA LEU A 82 -10.02 -0.46 -0.44
C LEU A 82 -9.50 -1.72 -1.12
N ILE A 83 -9.29 -2.82 -0.39
CA ILE A 83 -8.87 -4.11 -0.95
C ILE A 83 -9.85 -4.60 -2.01
N TYR A 84 -11.14 -4.38 -1.79
CA TYR A 84 -12.20 -4.79 -2.72
C TYR A 84 -12.63 -3.67 -3.68
N HIS A 85 -11.88 -2.56 -3.76
CA HIS A 85 -12.23 -1.45 -4.64
C HIS A 85 -12.26 -1.90 -6.11
N PRO A 86 -13.42 -1.76 -6.82
CA PRO A 86 -13.60 -2.38 -8.13
C PRO A 86 -12.53 -2.00 -9.16
N ALA A 87 -12.13 -0.73 -9.21
CA ALA A 87 -11.13 -0.27 -10.18
C ALA A 87 -9.73 -0.85 -9.88
N ILE A 88 -9.39 -1.09 -8.60
CA ILE A 88 -8.12 -1.71 -8.20
C ILE A 88 -8.16 -3.19 -8.56
N VAL A 89 -9.20 -3.91 -8.13
CA VAL A 89 -9.34 -5.35 -8.39
C VAL A 89 -9.35 -5.63 -9.88
N GLU A 90 -10.09 -4.85 -10.67
CA GLU A 90 -10.12 -5.02 -12.12
C GLU A 90 -8.76 -4.72 -12.76
N GLY A 91 -8.10 -3.64 -12.38
CA GLY A 91 -6.76 -3.29 -12.88
C GLY A 91 -5.74 -4.39 -12.57
N ILE A 92 -5.68 -4.85 -11.32
CA ILE A 92 -4.78 -5.95 -10.92
C ILE A 92 -5.11 -7.24 -11.70
N SER A 93 -6.39 -7.57 -11.87
CA SER A 93 -6.82 -8.73 -12.64
C SER A 93 -6.35 -8.69 -14.09
N GLN A 94 -6.46 -7.52 -14.73
CA GLN A 94 -5.99 -7.31 -16.10
C GLN A 94 -4.47 -7.46 -16.21
N LEU A 95 -3.70 -6.84 -15.29
CA LEU A 95 -2.23 -6.90 -15.29
C LEU A 95 -1.70 -8.29 -14.92
N ALA A 96 -2.37 -8.99 -14.00
CA ALA A 96 -2.00 -10.36 -13.62
C ALA A 96 -2.44 -11.41 -14.65
N GLY A 97 -3.35 -11.07 -15.58
CA GLY A 97 -3.96 -12.02 -16.49
C GLY A 97 -4.78 -13.11 -15.80
N GLN A 98 -5.31 -12.81 -14.61
CA GLN A 98 -6.03 -13.76 -13.76
C GLN A 98 -7.31 -13.12 -13.20
N GLN A 99 -8.37 -13.92 -13.06
CA GLN A 99 -9.63 -13.47 -12.44
C GLN A 99 -9.72 -13.85 -10.96
N ASP A 100 -9.10 -14.94 -10.57
CA ASP A 100 -9.06 -15.39 -9.19
C ASP A 100 -7.86 -14.77 -8.49
N LEU A 101 -8.11 -13.72 -7.73
CA LEU A 101 -7.10 -12.97 -6.98
C LEU A 101 -7.18 -13.29 -5.50
N MET A 102 -6.03 -13.31 -4.85
CA MET A 102 -5.92 -13.45 -3.41
C MET A 102 -5.05 -12.33 -2.86
N VAL A 103 -5.52 -11.66 -1.81
CA VAL A 103 -4.71 -10.66 -1.11
C VAL A 103 -3.58 -11.36 -0.37
N TRP A 104 -2.34 -10.96 -0.62
CA TRP A 104 -1.19 -11.38 0.14
C TRP A 104 -1.13 -10.61 1.47
N HIS A 105 -1.07 -9.31 1.39
CA HIS A 105 -1.24 -8.38 2.49
C HIS A 105 -1.45 -6.96 1.94
N ASP A 106 -1.98 -6.07 2.74
CA ASP A 106 -1.82 -4.65 2.56
C ASP A 106 -0.77 -4.10 3.53
N GLN A 107 -0.21 -2.94 3.21
CA GLN A 107 0.81 -2.31 4.03
C GLN A 107 0.76 -0.80 3.92
N ILE A 108 0.68 -0.14 5.07
CA ILE A 108 0.89 1.30 5.17
C ILE A 108 2.37 1.58 5.48
N GLN A 109 2.92 2.56 4.79
CA GLN A 109 4.17 3.22 5.17
C GLN A 109 3.88 4.68 5.48
N TYR A 110 3.87 5.04 6.75
CA TYR A 110 3.70 6.40 7.20
C TYR A 110 5.05 7.01 7.55
N LYS A 111 5.36 8.13 6.94
CA LYS A 111 6.58 8.92 7.21
C LYS A 111 6.14 10.29 7.73
N PRO A 112 6.53 10.69 8.94
CA PRO A 112 6.21 12.02 9.45
C PRO A 112 6.87 13.10 8.59
N ALA A 113 6.19 14.25 8.45
CA ALA A 113 6.71 15.40 7.69
C ALA A 113 8.10 15.82 8.20
N GLN A 114 9.01 16.13 7.31
CA GLN A 114 10.40 16.53 7.59
C GLN A 114 11.29 15.45 8.25
N TYR A 115 10.73 14.30 8.61
CA TYR A 115 11.46 13.19 9.21
C TYR A 115 11.17 11.92 8.40
N GLY A 116 12.16 11.08 8.30
CA GLY A 116 12.04 9.84 7.59
C GLY A 116 13.15 9.69 6.55
N GLY A 117 13.70 8.50 6.48
CA GLY A 117 14.72 8.14 5.51
C GLY A 117 14.12 7.67 4.19
N SER A 118 14.97 7.63 3.17
CA SER A 118 14.66 6.93 1.92
C SER A 118 14.59 5.43 2.17
N THR A 119 13.66 4.78 1.49
CA THR A 119 13.67 3.33 1.38
C THR A 119 14.72 2.94 0.34
N HIS A 120 15.58 1.97 0.68
CA HIS A 120 16.60 1.50 -0.24
C HIS A 120 15.99 0.82 -1.46
N TRP A 121 16.69 0.89 -2.59
CA TRP A 121 16.34 0.13 -3.78
C TRP A 121 16.25 -1.37 -3.46
N HIS A 122 15.16 -1.99 -3.82
CA HIS A 122 14.89 -3.40 -3.59
C HIS A 122 13.89 -3.95 -4.61
N GLN A 123 13.75 -5.24 -4.63
CA GLN A 123 12.65 -5.95 -5.26
C GLN A 123 11.88 -6.69 -4.17
N ASP A 124 10.56 -6.75 -4.28
CA ASP A 124 9.71 -7.42 -3.29
C ASP A 124 9.83 -8.95 -3.33
N ALA A 125 10.04 -9.51 -4.51
CA ALA A 125 10.11 -10.96 -4.72
C ALA A 125 11.02 -11.71 -3.73
N PRO A 126 12.24 -11.26 -3.40
CA PRO A 126 13.08 -11.92 -2.40
C PRO A 126 12.51 -11.88 -0.99
N LEU A 127 11.60 -10.94 -0.70
CA LEU A 127 10.97 -10.81 0.61
C LEU A 127 9.82 -11.81 0.80
N TRP A 128 9.31 -12.39 -0.30
CA TRP A 128 8.15 -13.29 -0.30
C TRP A 128 8.47 -14.67 -0.89
N PRO A 129 9.46 -15.40 -0.35
CA PRO A 129 9.97 -16.65 -0.94
C PRO A 129 8.96 -17.79 -0.97
N ILE A 130 7.86 -17.65 -0.23
CA ILE A 130 6.78 -18.66 -0.15
C ILE A 130 5.78 -18.53 -1.31
N ILE A 131 5.74 -17.38 -2.01
CA ILE A 131 4.84 -17.18 -3.15
C ILE A 131 5.44 -17.86 -4.37
N LYS A 132 4.75 -18.88 -4.87
CA LYS A 132 5.19 -19.66 -6.04
C LYS A 132 3.98 -20.05 -6.91
N PRO A 133 3.97 -19.74 -8.21
CA PRO A 133 4.94 -18.87 -8.88
C PRO A 133 4.92 -17.44 -8.36
N MET A 134 6.01 -16.69 -8.58
CA MET A 134 6.09 -15.28 -8.16
C MET A 134 5.27 -14.42 -9.13
N THR A 135 4.03 -14.19 -8.79
CA THR A 135 3.03 -13.50 -9.62
C THR A 135 2.35 -12.30 -8.94
N PRO A 136 2.83 -11.78 -7.78
CA PRO A 136 2.12 -10.67 -7.15
C PRO A 136 2.23 -9.40 -7.98
N VAL A 137 1.10 -8.69 -8.08
CA VAL A 137 1.00 -7.32 -8.58
C VAL A 137 0.58 -6.46 -7.40
N SER A 138 1.33 -5.40 -7.12
CA SER A 138 1.07 -4.48 -6.03
C SER A 138 0.46 -3.18 -6.56
N ALA A 139 -0.57 -2.67 -5.91
CA ALA A 139 -1.07 -1.32 -6.12
C ALA A 139 -0.48 -0.39 -5.04
N TRP A 140 0.30 0.60 -5.46
CA TRP A 140 0.79 1.66 -4.57
C TRP A 140 -0.10 2.88 -4.69
N ILE A 141 -0.68 3.32 -3.58
CA ILE A 141 -1.71 4.35 -3.54
C ILE A 141 -1.28 5.41 -2.52
N PRO A 142 -0.79 6.58 -2.95
CA PRO A 142 -0.49 7.67 -2.05
C PRO A 142 -1.79 8.35 -1.57
N PHE A 143 -1.84 8.73 -0.30
CA PHE A 143 -2.95 9.51 0.27
C PHE A 143 -2.65 11.00 0.32
N ASP A 144 -1.39 11.37 0.10
CA ASP A 144 -0.91 12.73 -0.09
C ASP A 144 -0.33 12.89 -1.50
N ASP A 145 -0.14 14.13 -1.95
CA ASP A 145 0.57 14.41 -3.19
C ASP A 145 2.00 13.86 -3.10
N ALA A 146 2.34 12.88 -3.93
CA ALA A 146 3.66 12.27 -3.95
C ALA A 146 4.55 12.95 -5.00
N THR A 147 5.55 13.68 -4.53
CA THR A 147 6.52 14.42 -5.37
C THR A 147 7.94 13.97 -5.06
N GLU A 148 8.90 14.34 -5.91
CA GLU A 148 10.32 14.09 -5.64
C GLU A 148 10.79 14.73 -4.33
N GLU A 149 10.22 15.87 -3.97
CA GLU A 149 10.60 16.63 -2.76
C GLU A 149 10.12 15.94 -1.48
N ASN A 150 8.97 15.24 -1.51
CA ASN A 150 8.39 14.60 -0.34
C ASN A 150 8.54 13.07 -0.32
N GLY A 151 9.27 12.50 -1.29
CA GLY A 151 9.65 11.10 -1.27
C GLY A 151 8.74 10.17 -2.06
N CYS A 152 8.37 10.55 -3.28
CA CYS A 152 7.68 9.66 -4.21
C CYS A 152 8.44 8.34 -4.45
N MET A 153 7.75 7.35 -4.96
CA MET A 153 8.37 6.09 -5.39
C MET A 153 9.18 6.32 -6.68
N TRP A 154 10.33 5.67 -6.76
CA TRP A 154 11.15 5.60 -7.96
C TRP A 154 11.20 4.16 -8.46
N MET A 155 11.03 3.99 -9.77
CA MET A 155 11.05 2.68 -10.43
C MET A 155 12.14 2.67 -11.51
N VAL A 156 12.68 1.50 -11.76
CA VAL A 156 13.63 1.25 -12.86
C VAL A 156 13.00 0.19 -13.77
N PRO A 157 12.78 0.51 -15.05
CA PRO A 157 12.27 -0.45 -16.05
C PRO A 157 13.21 -1.63 -16.25
#